data_6914d66e291519167a49bc09d8d3032d
#
_entry.id   6914d66e291519167a49bc09d8d3032d
#
_cell.length_a   1.000
_cell.length_b   1.000
_cell.length_c   1.000
_cell.angle_alpha   90.00
_cell.angle_beta   90.00
_cell.angle_gamma   90.00
#
_symmetry.space_group_name_H-M   'P 1'
#
loop_
_entity.id
_entity.type
_entity.pdbx_description
1 polymer ?
#
loop_
_entity_poly.entity_id
_entity_poly.type
_entity_poly.pdbx_seq_one_letter_code
_entity_poly.pdbx_strand_id
1 'polypeptide(L)'
;MLRRALLACALITAQRASSQSPAPRELAPGARISEIGLGWARSSVNAVVFRTSSLASHGDTQYAAYYDDSAHVVLAKRKIGTDRWTIERTPFTNDVTDAHNAISIAVDGRGVLHVAWAEHNRVLHYARAVRAGSLTLGPVERMTGRREERVTYPQFYTLPGGDLLFVYRDGQSGSGDVLLNRYDTERGAWRALHHPLIAGEGRRNAYPNQLAIDARGGWHLSWVWRESPDVASNHDVMYAFSPDEGRSWRTSSGAAYTLPITASTAEVAWRVPQGSELINQTSMTVDRAGRPMIATYWRDADAEVPQLRLVWHDGTRWR
;
A
#
# COMPACT_ATOMS: atom_id res chain seq x y z
N MET A 1 -7.33 -74.90 30.49
CA MET A 1 -8.43 -73.93 30.32
C MET A 1 -7.87 -72.69 29.61
N LEU A 2 -8.03 -72.67 28.28
CA LEU A 2 -7.58 -71.59 27.43
C LEU A 2 -8.67 -70.49 27.39
N ARG A 3 -8.34 -69.23 27.81
CA ARG A 3 -9.17 -68.09 27.56
C ARG A 3 -8.67 -67.34 26.28
N ARG A 4 -9.52 -67.34 25.26
CA ARG A 4 -9.33 -66.58 24.04
C ARG A 4 -9.70 -65.11 24.30
N ALA A 5 -8.77 -64.22 24.09
CA ALA A 5 -9.02 -62.80 24.05
C ALA A 5 -9.42 -62.39 22.62
N LEU A 6 -10.61 -61.83 22.44
CA LEU A 6 -11.08 -61.24 21.20
C LEU A 6 -10.56 -59.77 21.14
N LEU A 7 -9.70 -59.51 20.12
CA LEU A 7 -9.32 -58.16 19.75
C LEU A 7 -10.41 -57.55 18.86
N ALA A 8 -11.10 -56.53 19.33
CA ALA A 8 -12.02 -55.76 18.51
C ALA A 8 -11.21 -54.62 17.81
N CYS A 9 -11.04 -54.74 16.49
CA CYS A 9 -10.54 -53.65 15.67
C CYS A 9 -11.64 -52.63 15.44
N ALA A 10 -11.54 -51.45 16.07
CA ALA A 10 -12.37 -50.31 15.74
C ALA A 10 -11.85 -49.65 14.45
N LEU A 11 -12.62 -49.76 13.37
CA LEU A 11 -12.39 -48.98 12.15
C LEU A 11 -12.81 -47.55 12.41
N ILE A 12 -11.84 -46.64 12.54
CA ILE A 12 -12.06 -45.18 12.54
C ILE A 12 -12.23 -44.76 11.09
N THR A 13 -13.46 -44.58 10.64
CA THR A 13 -13.74 -43.91 9.37
C THR A 13 -13.49 -42.44 9.53
N ALA A 14 -12.36 -41.95 9.00
CA ALA A 14 -12.11 -40.52 8.87
C ALA A 14 -13.13 -39.91 7.89
N GLN A 15 -14.14 -39.24 8.40
CA GLN A 15 -14.99 -38.38 7.60
C GLN A 15 -14.12 -37.22 7.06
N ARG A 16 -13.87 -37.24 5.76
CA ARG A 16 -13.35 -36.07 5.05
C ARG A 16 -14.40 -34.95 5.20
N ALA A 17 -14.08 -33.92 5.98
CA ALA A 17 -14.82 -32.68 5.94
C ALA A 17 -14.73 -32.14 4.51
N SER A 18 -15.83 -32.19 3.78
CA SER A 18 -15.95 -31.50 2.51
C SER A 18 -15.89 -30.01 2.82
N SER A 19 -14.80 -29.35 2.42
CA SER A 19 -14.74 -27.89 2.41
C SER A 19 -15.77 -27.41 1.39
N GLN A 20 -16.97 -27.08 1.89
CA GLN A 20 -17.94 -26.35 1.08
C GLN A 20 -17.28 -25.00 0.73
N SER A 21 -17.08 -24.76 -0.55
CA SER A 21 -16.77 -23.41 -1.02
C SER A 21 -17.82 -22.44 -0.47
N PRO A 22 -17.42 -21.30 0.09
CA PRO A 22 -18.38 -20.32 0.58
C PRO A 22 -19.38 -20.00 -0.54
N ALA A 23 -20.66 -19.93 -0.21
CA ALA A 23 -21.69 -19.54 -1.18
C ALA A 23 -21.29 -18.25 -1.89
N PRO A 24 -21.59 -18.11 -3.21
CA PRO A 24 -21.27 -16.89 -3.93
C PRO A 24 -21.84 -15.69 -3.17
N ARG A 25 -21.00 -14.74 -2.80
CA ARG A 25 -21.43 -13.51 -2.15
C ARG A 25 -22.37 -12.79 -3.13
N GLU A 26 -23.59 -12.51 -2.70
CA GLU A 26 -24.53 -11.74 -3.50
C GLU A 26 -23.91 -10.36 -3.81
N LEU A 27 -23.72 -10.07 -5.09
CA LEU A 27 -23.13 -8.80 -5.54
C LEU A 27 -24.18 -7.69 -5.41
N ALA A 28 -23.70 -6.49 -5.11
CA ALA A 28 -24.57 -5.31 -5.16
C ALA A 28 -25.24 -5.20 -6.55
N PRO A 29 -26.49 -4.71 -6.65
CA PRO A 29 -27.17 -4.54 -7.92
C PRO A 29 -26.32 -3.77 -8.93
N GLY A 30 -26.11 -4.34 -10.13
CA GLY A 30 -25.29 -3.77 -11.19
C GLY A 30 -23.78 -4.04 -11.07
N ALA A 31 -23.30 -4.67 -10.00
CA ALA A 31 -21.89 -5.07 -9.88
C ALA A 31 -21.60 -6.27 -10.80
N ARG A 32 -20.44 -6.25 -11.46
CA ARG A 32 -19.94 -7.32 -12.31
C ARG A 32 -18.58 -7.80 -11.83
N ILE A 33 -18.37 -9.12 -11.84
CA ILE A 33 -17.06 -9.71 -11.65
C ILE A 33 -16.46 -9.99 -13.02
N SER A 34 -15.22 -9.57 -13.22
CA SER A 34 -14.44 -9.89 -14.40
C SER A 34 -13.17 -10.62 -13.93
N GLU A 35 -13.05 -11.88 -14.30
CA GLU A 35 -11.91 -12.72 -13.91
C GLU A 35 -10.69 -12.40 -14.77
N ILE A 36 -9.52 -12.33 -14.14
CA ILE A 36 -8.23 -12.15 -14.80
C ILE A 36 -7.51 -13.50 -14.90
N GLY A 37 -7.38 -14.22 -13.78
CA GLY A 37 -6.69 -15.51 -13.70
C GLY A 37 -6.46 -15.96 -12.28
N LEU A 38 -5.80 -17.10 -12.12
CA LEU A 38 -5.47 -17.65 -10.80
C LEU A 38 -4.37 -16.83 -10.16
N GLY A 39 -4.61 -16.37 -8.94
CA GLY A 39 -3.66 -15.63 -8.12
C GLY A 39 -3.14 -16.46 -6.95
N TRP A 40 -1.97 -16.07 -6.42
CA TRP A 40 -1.45 -16.62 -5.18
C TRP A 40 -2.41 -16.35 -4.02
N ALA A 41 -2.79 -17.41 -3.30
CA ALA A 41 -3.77 -17.37 -2.22
C ALA A 41 -3.29 -18.00 -0.90
N ARG A 42 -2.02 -18.44 -0.81
CA ARG A 42 -1.46 -19.05 0.41
C ARG A 42 -0.94 -18.02 1.41
N SER A 43 -0.92 -16.75 1.02
CA SER A 43 -0.69 -15.56 1.85
C SER A 43 -1.60 -14.44 1.39
N SER A 44 -1.62 -13.32 2.10
CA SER A 44 -2.42 -12.15 1.71
C SER A 44 -1.73 -11.19 0.74
N VAL A 45 -0.61 -11.56 0.10
CA VAL A 45 0.18 -10.66 -0.76
C VAL A 45 -0.62 -9.98 -1.87
N ASN A 46 -1.65 -10.66 -2.40
CA ASN A 46 -2.57 -10.13 -3.41
C ASN A 46 -3.79 -9.39 -2.82
N ALA A 47 -3.95 -9.33 -1.49
CA ALA A 47 -5.15 -8.80 -0.83
C ALA A 47 -4.86 -7.98 0.43
N VAL A 48 -3.59 -7.73 0.74
CA VAL A 48 -3.18 -7.01 1.95
C VAL A 48 -3.58 -5.53 1.88
N VAL A 49 -3.87 -4.93 3.04
CA VAL A 49 -4.41 -3.56 3.16
C VAL A 49 -3.52 -2.49 2.54
N PHE A 50 -2.20 -2.65 2.59
CA PHE A 50 -1.24 -1.70 2.00
C PHE A 50 -0.93 -1.96 0.51
N ARG A 51 -1.59 -2.92 -0.14
CA ARG A 51 -1.59 -3.10 -1.59
C ARG A 51 -2.57 -2.11 -2.23
N THR A 52 -2.20 -0.84 -2.29
CA THR A 52 -3.12 0.25 -2.64
C THR A 52 -3.18 0.55 -4.13
N SER A 53 -2.10 0.31 -4.88
CA SER A 53 -1.94 0.74 -6.27
C SER A 53 -1.68 -0.44 -7.21
N SER A 54 -2.50 -1.49 -7.16
CA SER A 54 -2.39 -2.66 -8.04
C SER A 54 -3.38 -2.65 -9.21
N LEU A 55 -4.18 -1.60 -9.30
CA LEU A 55 -5.11 -1.29 -10.37
C LEU A 55 -4.88 0.17 -10.80
N ALA A 56 -4.70 0.40 -12.11
CA ALA A 56 -4.52 1.73 -12.67
C ALA A 56 -5.36 1.88 -13.95
N SER A 57 -5.72 3.12 -14.29
CA SER A 57 -6.43 3.42 -15.53
C SER A 57 -5.74 4.57 -16.26
N HIS A 58 -5.67 4.47 -17.59
CA HIS A 58 -5.18 5.53 -18.48
C HIS A 58 -6.04 5.58 -19.73
N GLY A 59 -6.68 6.72 -19.99
CA GLY A 59 -7.67 6.82 -21.04
C GLY A 59 -8.82 5.82 -20.83
N ASP A 60 -9.08 4.99 -21.83
CA ASP A 60 -10.09 3.93 -21.80
C ASP A 60 -9.54 2.55 -21.40
N THR A 61 -8.29 2.48 -20.97
CA THR A 61 -7.62 1.23 -20.63
C THR A 61 -7.40 1.11 -19.12
N GLN A 62 -7.75 -0.04 -18.58
CA GLN A 62 -7.53 -0.43 -17.19
C GLN A 62 -6.41 -1.47 -17.12
N TYR A 63 -5.47 -1.30 -16.19
CA TYR A 63 -4.34 -2.20 -15.92
C TYR A 63 -4.48 -2.80 -14.54
N ALA A 64 -4.08 -4.06 -14.39
CA ALA A 64 -4.02 -4.75 -13.11
C ALA A 64 -2.71 -5.54 -13.00
N ALA A 65 -2.24 -5.74 -11.76
CA ALA A 65 -1.07 -6.55 -11.47
C ALA A 65 -1.33 -7.45 -10.26
N TYR A 66 -0.83 -8.68 -10.28
CA TYR A 66 -0.93 -9.64 -9.20
C TYR A 66 0.17 -10.70 -9.31
N TYR A 67 0.37 -11.48 -8.25
CA TYR A 67 1.19 -12.70 -8.32
C TYR A 67 0.32 -13.90 -8.64
N ASP A 68 0.73 -14.69 -9.65
CA ASP A 68 0.05 -15.95 -9.98
C ASP A 68 0.35 -17.06 -8.94
N ASP A 69 -0.22 -18.23 -9.14
CA ASP A 69 -0.05 -19.40 -8.27
C ASP A 69 1.39 -19.96 -8.23
N SER A 70 2.23 -19.51 -9.13
CA SER A 70 3.66 -19.85 -9.24
C SER A 70 4.58 -18.67 -8.89
N ALA A 71 4.05 -17.65 -8.20
CA ALA A 71 4.79 -16.50 -7.71
C ALA A 71 5.38 -15.55 -8.78
N HIS A 72 4.88 -15.61 -10.02
CA HIS A 72 5.28 -14.64 -11.04
C HIS A 72 4.44 -13.37 -10.96
N VAL A 73 5.07 -12.23 -11.26
CA VAL A 73 4.37 -10.98 -11.52
C VAL A 73 3.58 -11.12 -12.82
N VAL A 74 2.26 -11.00 -12.73
CA VAL A 74 1.35 -11.02 -13.88
C VAL A 74 0.76 -9.65 -14.06
N LEU A 75 0.81 -9.17 -15.29
CA LEU A 75 0.21 -7.91 -15.73
C LEU A 75 -0.99 -8.21 -16.61
N ALA A 76 -2.04 -7.44 -16.42
CA ALA A 76 -3.24 -7.56 -17.23
C ALA A 76 -3.75 -6.18 -17.64
N LYS A 77 -4.39 -6.09 -18.81
CA LYS A 77 -5.09 -4.89 -19.24
C LYS A 77 -6.39 -5.22 -19.95
N ARG A 78 -7.36 -4.31 -19.85
CA ARG A 78 -8.61 -4.37 -20.63
C ARG A 78 -9.06 -2.98 -21.04
N LYS A 79 -9.92 -2.92 -22.04
CA LYS A 79 -10.73 -1.72 -22.28
C LYS A 79 -11.79 -1.58 -21.19
N ILE A 80 -11.94 -0.39 -20.61
CA ILE A 80 -12.96 -0.12 -19.60
C ILE A 80 -14.35 -0.42 -20.19
N GLY A 81 -15.20 -1.08 -19.42
CA GLY A 81 -16.52 -1.52 -19.86
C GLY A 81 -16.57 -2.87 -20.59
N THR A 82 -15.41 -3.54 -20.75
CA THR A 82 -15.33 -4.92 -21.30
C THR A 82 -14.83 -5.89 -20.22
N ASP A 83 -15.16 -7.19 -20.40
CA ASP A 83 -14.70 -8.26 -19.49
C ASP A 83 -13.50 -9.04 -20.04
N ARG A 84 -13.00 -8.65 -21.24
CA ARG A 84 -11.87 -9.32 -21.88
C ARG A 84 -10.55 -8.70 -21.45
N TRP A 85 -9.73 -9.48 -20.73
CA TRP A 85 -8.37 -9.13 -20.34
C TRP A 85 -7.35 -9.67 -21.32
N THR A 86 -6.34 -8.86 -21.64
CA THR A 86 -5.07 -9.31 -22.21
C THR A 86 -4.12 -9.49 -21.04
N ILE A 87 -3.47 -10.64 -20.95
CA ILE A 87 -2.66 -11.02 -19.80
C ILE A 87 -1.24 -11.33 -20.27
N GLU A 88 -0.25 -10.87 -19.52
CA GLU A 88 1.16 -11.17 -19.72
C GLU A 88 1.79 -11.61 -18.39
N ARG A 89 2.31 -12.83 -18.38
CA ARG A 89 3.11 -13.37 -17.29
C ARG A 89 4.55 -12.94 -17.51
N THR A 90 5.07 -12.12 -16.62
CA THR A 90 6.46 -11.65 -16.72
C THR A 90 7.44 -12.74 -16.27
N PRO A 91 8.74 -12.63 -16.60
CA PRO A 91 9.77 -13.52 -16.05
C PRO A 91 10.11 -13.23 -14.57
N PHE A 92 9.57 -12.16 -13.99
CA PHE A 92 9.88 -11.73 -12.63
C PHE A 92 9.08 -12.52 -11.60
N THR A 93 9.77 -13.04 -10.61
CA THR A 93 9.19 -13.79 -9.47
C THR A 93 9.52 -13.11 -8.17
N ASN A 94 8.84 -13.50 -7.08
CA ASN A 94 9.10 -12.99 -5.75
C ASN A 94 8.80 -14.02 -4.66
N ASP A 95 9.27 -13.74 -3.45
CA ASP A 95 8.80 -14.39 -2.22
C ASP A 95 7.39 -13.89 -1.89
N VAL A 96 6.40 -14.66 -2.31
CA VAL A 96 4.97 -14.35 -2.11
C VAL A 96 4.45 -14.84 -0.75
N THR A 97 5.30 -15.45 0.08
CA THR A 97 4.93 -15.86 1.44
C THR A 97 4.87 -14.67 2.39
N ASP A 98 5.63 -13.62 2.10
CA ASP A 98 5.59 -12.35 2.82
C ASP A 98 4.61 -11.38 2.15
N ALA A 99 3.53 -11.07 2.86
CA ALA A 99 2.47 -10.17 2.37
C ALA A 99 2.94 -8.72 2.12
N HIS A 100 4.10 -8.29 2.67
CA HIS A 100 4.65 -6.96 2.41
C HIS A 100 5.15 -6.80 0.97
N ASN A 101 5.44 -7.88 0.28
CA ASN A 101 5.96 -7.87 -1.09
C ASN A 101 4.88 -7.55 -2.14
N ALA A 102 3.91 -6.71 -1.81
CA ALA A 102 2.82 -6.32 -2.71
C ALA A 102 3.32 -5.58 -3.95
N ILE A 103 2.56 -5.71 -5.05
CA ILE A 103 2.85 -5.01 -6.32
C ILE A 103 2.15 -3.66 -6.31
N SER A 104 2.87 -2.62 -6.78
CA SER A 104 2.33 -1.29 -7.05
C SER A 104 2.54 -0.93 -8.52
N ILE A 105 1.54 -0.35 -9.18
CA ILE A 105 1.59 0.06 -10.58
C ILE A 105 1.05 1.47 -10.79
N ALA A 106 1.54 2.13 -11.83
CA ALA A 106 0.94 3.35 -12.38
C ALA A 106 1.16 3.43 -13.89
N VAL A 107 0.40 4.28 -14.55
CA VAL A 107 0.59 4.62 -15.96
C VAL A 107 0.88 6.11 -16.04
N ASP A 108 1.99 6.47 -16.70
CA ASP A 108 2.37 7.86 -16.90
C ASP A 108 1.54 8.57 -17.97
N GLY A 109 1.71 9.88 -18.12
CA GLY A 109 0.98 10.69 -19.08
C GLY A 109 1.21 10.33 -20.55
N ARG A 110 2.24 9.54 -20.85
CA ARG A 110 2.50 8.98 -22.20
C ARG A 110 1.92 7.58 -22.39
N GLY A 111 1.25 7.04 -21.36
CA GLY A 111 0.66 5.70 -21.42
C GLY A 111 1.63 4.56 -21.16
N VAL A 112 2.81 4.81 -20.61
CA VAL A 112 3.79 3.79 -20.23
C VAL A 112 3.44 3.26 -18.83
N LEU A 113 3.37 1.93 -18.70
CA LEU A 113 3.13 1.26 -17.44
C LEU A 113 4.42 1.18 -16.62
N HIS A 114 4.37 1.56 -15.35
CA HIS A 114 5.42 1.47 -14.36
C HIS A 114 5.02 0.45 -13.29
N VAL A 115 5.95 -0.40 -12.88
CA VAL A 115 5.71 -1.52 -11.95
C VAL A 115 6.82 -1.58 -10.91
N ALA A 116 6.45 -1.62 -9.62
CA ALA A 116 7.36 -1.94 -8.50
C ALA A 116 6.81 -3.15 -7.75
N TRP A 117 7.70 -4.07 -7.31
CA TRP A 117 7.30 -5.31 -6.66
C TRP A 117 8.39 -5.82 -5.71
N ALA A 118 8.05 -6.72 -4.80
CA ALA A 118 8.99 -7.44 -3.95
C ALA A 118 9.66 -6.62 -2.84
N GLU A 119 8.97 -5.64 -2.26
CA GLU A 119 9.61 -4.62 -1.42
C GLU A 119 9.30 -4.81 0.07
N HIS A 120 10.16 -5.55 0.78
CA HIS A 120 10.19 -5.57 2.25
C HIS A 120 11.63 -5.48 2.77
N ASN A 121 12.13 -4.24 2.96
CA ASN A 121 13.49 -3.92 3.36
C ASN A 121 14.53 -4.52 2.39
N ARG A 122 14.27 -4.41 1.09
CA ARG A 122 15.07 -4.97 -0.01
C ARG A 122 15.41 -3.92 -1.04
N VAL A 123 16.32 -4.28 -1.95
CA VAL A 123 16.65 -3.47 -3.13
C VAL A 123 15.40 -3.28 -3.98
N LEU A 124 15.15 -2.05 -4.43
CA LEU A 124 14.04 -1.71 -5.30
C LEU A 124 14.02 -2.57 -6.57
N HIS A 125 12.90 -3.27 -6.79
CA HIS A 125 12.56 -3.92 -8.05
C HIS A 125 11.56 -3.04 -8.79
N TYR A 126 12.04 -2.34 -9.79
CA TYR A 126 11.26 -1.44 -10.61
C TYR A 126 11.57 -1.67 -12.09
N ALA A 127 10.53 -1.69 -12.91
CA ALA A 127 10.65 -1.74 -14.37
C ALA A 127 9.53 -0.93 -15.04
N ARG A 128 9.76 -0.49 -16.27
CA ARG A 128 8.77 0.17 -17.12
C ARG A 128 8.42 -0.73 -18.30
N ALA A 129 7.21 -0.56 -18.81
CA ALA A 129 6.84 -1.14 -20.09
C ALA A 129 7.72 -0.58 -21.23
N VAL A 130 8.06 -1.42 -22.20
CA VAL A 130 8.94 -1.04 -23.33
C VAL A 130 8.35 0.05 -24.24
N ARG A 131 7.04 0.27 -24.19
CA ARG A 131 6.31 1.33 -24.89
C ARG A 131 4.92 1.55 -24.31
N ALA A 132 4.31 2.66 -24.65
CA ALA A 132 2.93 2.97 -24.28
C ALA A 132 1.97 1.81 -24.63
N GLY A 133 1.07 1.51 -23.70
CA GLY A 133 0.07 0.46 -23.82
C GLY A 133 0.60 -0.98 -23.83
N SER A 134 1.92 -1.21 -23.71
CA SER A 134 2.52 -2.56 -23.60
C SER A 134 2.37 -3.10 -22.17
N LEU A 135 2.27 -4.43 -22.05
CA LEU A 135 2.45 -5.15 -20.78
C LEU A 135 3.89 -5.70 -20.66
N THR A 136 4.63 -5.80 -21.78
CA THR A 136 6.01 -6.27 -21.79
C THR A 136 6.91 -5.27 -21.08
N LEU A 137 7.53 -5.70 -19.98
CA LEU A 137 8.46 -4.89 -19.20
C LEU A 137 9.86 -4.91 -19.80
N GLY A 138 10.56 -3.79 -19.69
CA GLY A 138 12.00 -3.68 -19.89
C GLY A 138 12.79 -4.32 -18.73
N PRO A 139 14.11 -4.09 -18.68
CA PRO A 139 14.95 -4.56 -17.58
C PRO A 139 14.59 -3.85 -16.27
N VAL A 140 14.97 -4.47 -15.15
CA VAL A 140 14.94 -3.80 -13.84
C VAL A 140 15.92 -2.62 -13.85
N GLU A 141 15.46 -1.47 -13.42
CA GLU A 141 16.23 -0.24 -13.41
C GLU A 141 16.13 0.50 -12.07
N ARG A 142 17.05 1.41 -11.81
CA ARG A 142 16.99 2.32 -10.67
C ARG A 142 16.12 3.53 -11.02
N MET A 143 15.49 4.12 -10.00
CA MET A 143 14.78 5.40 -10.16
C MET A 143 15.76 6.58 -10.07
N THR A 144 16.33 6.80 -8.89
CA THR A 144 17.27 7.89 -8.61
C THR A 144 18.69 7.41 -8.37
N GLY A 145 18.86 6.09 -8.13
CA GLY A 145 20.11 5.46 -7.74
C GLY A 145 20.55 5.76 -6.31
N ARG A 146 19.66 6.32 -5.48
CA ARG A 146 19.95 6.69 -4.10
C ARG A 146 18.87 6.18 -3.15
N ARG A 147 19.29 5.55 -2.02
CA ARG A 147 18.39 5.08 -0.96
C ARG A 147 17.32 4.09 -1.46
N GLU A 148 17.69 3.24 -2.40
CA GLU A 148 16.88 2.22 -3.05
C GLU A 148 17.30 0.79 -2.67
N GLU A 149 18.10 0.64 -1.61
CA GLU A 149 18.64 -0.64 -1.12
C GLU A 149 17.74 -1.31 -0.08
N ARG A 150 16.85 -0.54 0.58
CA ARG A 150 16.01 -1.03 1.69
C ARG A 150 14.58 -0.51 1.60
N VAL A 151 13.97 -0.72 0.43
CA VAL A 151 12.62 -0.24 0.14
C VAL A 151 11.55 -1.13 0.79
N THR A 152 10.49 -0.50 1.30
CA THR A 152 9.26 -1.15 1.74
C THR A 152 8.06 -0.26 1.41
N TYR A 153 6.90 -0.86 1.16
CA TYR A 153 5.64 -0.17 0.88
C TYR A 153 5.70 0.76 -0.33
N PRO A 154 6.09 0.27 -1.51
CA PRO A 154 6.09 1.08 -2.71
C PRO A 154 4.67 1.50 -3.09
N GLN A 155 4.46 2.80 -3.28
CA GLN A 155 3.16 3.35 -3.67
C GLN A 155 3.34 4.33 -4.81
N PHE A 156 2.72 4.02 -5.95
CA PHE A 156 2.62 4.94 -7.07
C PHE A 156 1.37 5.80 -6.99
N TYR A 157 1.49 7.03 -7.45
CA TYR A 157 0.37 7.95 -7.70
C TYR A 157 0.58 8.60 -9.06
N THR A 158 -0.48 8.61 -9.88
CA THR A 158 -0.49 9.40 -11.12
C THR A 158 -0.96 10.82 -10.77
N LEU A 159 -0.14 11.79 -11.12
CA LEU A 159 -0.40 13.21 -10.85
C LEU A 159 -1.22 13.85 -11.99
N PRO A 160 -1.95 14.92 -11.72
CA PRO A 160 -2.49 15.77 -12.77
C PRO A 160 -1.35 16.20 -13.73
N GLY A 161 -1.55 16.06 -15.03
CA GLY A 161 -0.48 16.33 -16.01
C GLY A 161 0.34 15.10 -16.41
N GLY A 162 0.15 13.96 -15.73
CA GLY A 162 0.70 12.66 -16.14
C GLY A 162 2.05 12.30 -15.54
N ASP A 163 2.67 13.16 -14.76
CA ASP A 163 3.82 12.79 -13.92
C ASP A 163 3.42 11.72 -12.90
N LEU A 164 4.42 11.00 -12.36
CA LEU A 164 4.19 10.04 -11.28
C LEU A 164 4.88 10.50 -10.01
N LEU A 165 4.24 10.19 -8.88
CA LEU A 165 4.85 10.22 -7.57
C LEU A 165 5.07 8.78 -7.10
N PHE A 166 6.23 8.52 -6.48
CA PHE A 166 6.55 7.25 -5.84
C PHE A 166 6.91 7.50 -4.37
N VAL A 167 6.12 6.93 -3.48
CA VAL A 167 6.30 7.04 -2.02
C VAL A 167 6.75 5.69 -1.49
N TYR A 168 7.75 5.68 -0.65
CA TYR A 168 8.26 4.45 -0.04
C TYR A 168 8.95 4.71 1.29
N ARG A 169 9.12 3.66 2.07
CA ARG A 169 9.98 3.66 3.24
C ARG A 169 11.37 3.15 2.85
N ASP A 170 12.42 3.88 3.21
CA ASP A 170 13.80 3.38 3.23
C ASP A 170 14.17 3.00 4.65
N GLY A 171 14.55 1.76 4.87
CA GLY A 171 14.89 1.21 6.18
C GLY A 171 13.94 0.13 6.66
N GLN A 172 14.15 -0.30 7.90
CA GLN A 172 13.44 -1.42 8.51
C GLN A 172 12.41 -0.97 9.54
N SER A 173 11.64 -1.93 10.08
CA SER A 173 10.71 -1.68 11.18
C SER A 173 11.44 -1.09 12.39
N GLY A 174 10.91 -0.01 12.95
CA GLY A 174 11.52 0.73 14.07
C GLY A 174 12.72 1.61 13.69
N SER A 175 13.13 1.64 12.41
CA SER A 175 14.22 2.52 11.95
C SER A 175 14.14 2.73 10.45
N GLY A 176 13.45 3.77 10.02
CA GLY A 176 13.29 4.07 8.60
C GLY A 176 12.68 5.44 8.33
N ASP A 177 12.87 5.91 7.12
CA ASP A 177 12.43 7.21 6.64
C ASP A 177 11.40 7.07 5.53
N VAL A 178 10.54 8.06 5.33
CA VAL A 178 9.61 8.14 4.20
C VAL A 178 10.21 9.05 3.13
N LEU A 179 10.33 8.51 1.91
CA LEU A 179 10.94 9.16 0.77
C LEU A 179 9.93 9.34 -0.37
N LEU A 180 10.14 10.41 -1.13
CA LEU A 180 9.33 10.76 -2.29
C LEU A 180 10.22 10.94 -3.52
N ASN A 181 9.92 10.18 -4.59
CA ASN A 181 10.49 10.38 -5.93
C ASN A 181 9.39 10.87 -6.87
N ARG A 182 9.74 11.76 -7.79
CA ARG A 182 8.86 12.23 -8.87
C ARG A 182 9.42 11.80 -10.22
N TYR A 183 8.60 11.21 -11.05
CA TYR A 183 8.86 10.94 -12.45
C TYR A 183 8.40 12.11 -13.29
N ASP A 184 9.31 12.68 -14.05
CA ASP A 184 9.02 13.70 -15.06
C ASP A 184 8.73 12.97 -16.38
N THR A 185 7.47 12.96 -16.77
CA THR A 185 7.01 12.26 -17.98
C THR A 185 7.60 12.84 -19.26
N GLU A 186 7.85 14.15 -19.31
CA GLU A 186 8.45 14.79 -20.48
C GLU A 186 9.92 14.39 -20.66
N ARG A 187 10.66 14.36 -19.56
CA ARG A 187 12.08 13.95 -19.56
C ARG A 187 12.28 12.44 -19.55
N GLY A 188 11.26 11.68 -19.16
CA GLY A 188 11.35 10.23 -19.02
C GLY A 188 12.26 9.78 -17.89
N ALA A 189 12.37 10.56 -16.81
CA ALA A 189 13.36 10.35 -15.75
C ALA A 189 12.79 10.62 -14.35
N TRP A 190 13.28 9.83 -13.37
CA TRP A 190 13.01 10.02 -11.95
C TRP A 190 13.95 11.06 -11.33
N ARG A 191 13.44 11.81 -10.37
CA ARG A 191 14.21 12.67 -9.47
C ARG A 191 13.74 12.52 -8.04
N ALA A 192 14.67 12.67 -7.09
CA ALA A 192 14.31 12.80 -5.68
C ALA A 192 13.50 14.08 -5.49
N LEU A 193 12.32 13.96 -4.85
CA LEU A 193 11.56 15.12 -4.39
C LEU A 193 11.94 15.42 -2.94
N HIS A 194 11.86 14.43 -2.06
CA HIS A 194 12.34 14.50 -0.68
C HIS A 194 13.04 13.20 -0.26
N HIS A 195 14.26 13.31 0.25
CA HIS A 195 15.09 12.20 0.72
C HIS A 195 15.73 12.49 2.08
N PRO A 196 14.95 12.47 3.19
CA PRO A 196 13.55 12.08 3.33
C PRO A 196 12.56 13.24 3.39
N LEU A 197 11.26 12.95 3.26
CA LEU A 197 10.18 13.83 3.69
C LEU A 197 9.95 13.73 5.21
N ILE A 198 9.89 12.49 5.71
CA ILE A 198 9.69 12.20 7.14
C ILE A 198 10.90 11.40 7.61
N ALA A 199 11.61 11.92 8.63
CA ALA A 199 12.78 11.26 9.18
C ALA A 199 12.45 10.49 10.46
N GLY A 200 12.82 9.20 10.49
CA GLY A 200 12.75 8.36 11.69
C GLY A 200 13.95 8.53 12.62
N GLU A 201 14.93 9.35 12.25
CA GLU A 201 16.09 9.70 13.05
C GLU A 201 16.92 8.47 13.51
N GLY A 202 16.85 7.36 12.75
CA GLY A 202 17.56 6.11 13.04
C GLY A 202 16.97 5.29 14.19
N ARG A 203 15.89 5.72 14.83
CA ARG A 203 15.33 5.11 16.06
C ARG A 203 13.82 4.87 16.06
N ARG A 204 13.14 5.28 14.98
CA ARG A 204 11.71 5.06 14.75
C ARG A 204 11.42 5.06 13.27
N ASN A 205 10.19 4.78 12.89
CA ASN A 205 9.73 5.02 11.52
C ASN A 205 8.27 5.44 11.48
N ALA A 206 7.93 6.20 10.45
CA ALA A 206 6.56 6.52 10.10
C ALA A 206 5.96 5.38 9.26
N TYR A 207 4.68 5.08 9.50
CA TYR A 207 3.85 4.21 8.66
C TYR A 207 2.79 5.08 7.98
N PRO A 208 3.07 5.58 6.76
CA PRO A 208 2.15 6.47 6.07
C PRO A 208 0.91 5.72 5.57
N ASN A 209 -0.23 6.37 5.68
CA ASN A 209 -1.43 6.00 4.96
C ASN A 209 -1.29 6.34 3.48
N GLN A 210 -2.22 5.87 2.66
CA GLN A 210 -2.29 6.29 1.27
C GLN A 210 -2.45 7.83 1.20
N LEU A 211 -1.60 8.47 0.39
CA LEU A 211 -1.68 9.90 0.13
C LEU A 211 -3.01 10.23 -0.57
N ALA A 212 -3.73 11.24 -0.09
CA ALA A 212 -4.94 11.73 -0.74
C ALA A 212 -4.65 13.06 -1.46
N ILE A 213 -5.15 13.17 -2.69
CA ILE A 213 -5.05 14.40 -3.48
C ILE A 213 -6.45 15.03 -3.54
N ASP A 214 -6.59 16.25 -3.08
CA ASP A 214 -7.85 16.96 -3.10
C ASP A 214 -8.20 17.51 -4.50
N ALA A 215 -9.42 18.03 -4.66
CA ALA A 215 -9.89 18.57 -5.93
C ALA A 215 -9.13 19.83 -6.42
N ARG A 216 -8.31 20.44 -5.56
CA ARG A 216 -7.47 21.61 -5.88
C ARG A 216 -6.02 21.20 -6.16
N GLY A 217 -5.71 19.91 -6.11
CA GLY A 217 -4.36 19.38 -6.29
C GLY A 217 -3.52 19.40 -5.00
N GLY A 218 -4.10 19.71 -3.85
CA GLY A 218 -3.42 19.63 -2.55
C GLY A 218 -3.19 18.18 -2.13
N TRP A 219 -2.02 17.89 -1.57
CA TRP A 219 -1.66 16.55 -1.09
C TRP A 219 -1.81 16.47 0.42
N HIS A 220 -2.51 15.46 0.87
CA HIS A 220 -2.72 15.18 2.28
C HIS A 220 -2.04 13.85 2.62
N LEU A 221 -1.24 13.84 3.68
CA LEU A 221 -0.52 12.68 4.18
C LEU A 221 -0.77 12.52 5.68
N SER A 222 -1.09 11.31 6.10
CA SER A 222 -1.15 10.94 7.51
C SER A 222 -0.31 9.70 7.77
N TRP A 223 0.16 9.54 9.01
CA TRP A 223 0.95 8.38 9.43
C TRP A 223 0.80 8.13 10.91
N VAL A 224 1.24 6.96 11.35
CA VAL A 224 1.50 6.66 12.75
C VAL A 224 2.99 6.48 12.96
N TRP A 225 3.48 6.80 14.16
CA TRP A 225 4.85 6.51 14.54
C TRP A 225 4.97 5.10 15.12
N ARG A 226 6.12 4.46 14.89
CA ARG A 226 6.55 3.22 15.53
C ARG A 226 7.95 3.39 16.09
N GLU A 227 8.11 3.19 17.40
CA GLU A 227 9.37 3.46 18.10
C GLU A 227 10.35 2.29 18.11
N SER A 228 9.89 1.06 17.80
CA SER A 228 10.70 -0.16 17.78
C SER A 228 10.16 -1.15 16.73
N PRO A 229 10.81 -2.30 16.50
CA PRO A 229 10.23 -3.36 15.67
C PRO A 229 8.91 -3.92 16.20
N ASP A 230 8.63 -3.77 17.48
CA ASP A 230 7.36 -4.22 18.08
C ASP A 230 6.20 -3.32 17.66
N VAL A 231 5.14 -3.93 17.13
CA VAL A 231 3.91 -3.25 16.72
C VAL A 231 3.20 -2.54 17.89
N ALA A 232 3.37 -3.02 19.12
CA ALA A 232 2.82 -2.39 20.31
C ALA A 232 3.40 -0.99 20.56
N SER A 233 4.54 -0.66 19.94
CA SER A 233 5.14 0.68 20.00
C SER A 233 4.53 1.69 19.02
N ASN A 234 3.48 1.32 18.27
CA ASN A 234 2.72 2.26 17.46
C ASN A 234 2.02 3.29 18.36
N HIS A 235 2.07 4.55 17.94
CA HIS A 235 1.39 5.63 18.67
C HIS A 235 1.06 6.81 17.77
N ASP A 236 0.13 7.62 18.18
CA ASP A 236 -0.27 8.89 17.60
C ASP A 236 -0.62 8.83 16.09
N VAL A 237 -1.65 9.55 15.72
CA VAL A 237 -2.01 9.81 14.31
C VAL A 237 -1.48 11.18 13.94
N MET A 238 -0.63 11.24 12.93
CA MET A 238 0.07 12.44 12.47
C MET A 238 -0.50 12.91 11.13
N TYR A 239 -0.21 14.18 10.81
CA TYR A 239 -0.70 14.78 9.56
C TYR A 239 0.26 15.81 8.97
N ALA A 240 0.23 15.90 7.62
CA ALA A 240 0.88 16.95 6.86
C ALA A 240 0.10 17.24 5.56
N PHE A 241 0.15 18.49 5.12
CA PHE A 241 -0.50 18.98 3.90
C PHE A 241 0.50 19.69 3.00
N SER A 242 0.42 19.45 1.69
CA SER A 242 1.18 20.19 0.68
C SER A 242 0.22 20.87 -0.30
N PRO A 243 0.28 22.21 -0.46
CA PRO A 243 -0.56 22.93 -1.43
C PRO A 243 0.02 22.96 -2.84
N ASP A 244 1.25 22.46 -3.05
CA ASP A 244 2.09 22.75 -4.20
C ASP A 244 2.82 21.51 -4.74
N GLU A 245 2.12 20.36 -4.79
CA GLU A 245 2.63 19.09 -5.30
C GLU A 245 3.88 18.60 -4.58
N GLY A 246 3.89 18.74 -3.25
CA GLY A 246 4.95 18.23 -2.40
C GLY A 246 6.18 19.13 -2.30
N ARG A 247 6.21 20.34 -2.88
CA ARG A 247 7.37 21.26 -2.79
C ARG A 247 7.53 21.83 -1.38
N SER A 248 6.41 22.21 -0.76
CA SER A 248 6.36 22.61 0.65
C SER A 248 5.30 21.83 1.41
N TRP A 249 5.47 21.73 2.72
CA TRP A 249 4.56 21.01 3.59
C TRP A 249 4.17 21.87 4.79
N ARG A 250 2.94 21.68 5.28
CA ARG A 250 2.32 22.48 6.34
C ARG A 250 1.47 21.61 7.27
N THR A 251 1.23 22.11 8.46
CA THR A 251 0.22 21.58 9.39
C THR A 251 -1.19 21.89 8.89
N SER A 252 -2.22 21.33 9.52
CA SER A 252 -3.62 21.63 9.24
C SER A 252 -3.97 23.11 9.52
N SER A 253 -3.24 23.77 10.44
CA SER A 253 -3.37 25.21 10.73
C SER A 253 -2.65 26.12 9.73
N GLY A 254 -1.91 25.54 8.77
CA GLY A 254 -1.15 26.29 7.75
C GLY A 254 0.28 26.63 8.13
N ALA A 255 0.76 26.27 9.32
CA ALA A 255 2.16 26.50 9.72
C ALA A 255 3.10 25.64 8.87
N ALA A 256 4.16 26.25 8.31
CA ALA A 256 5.11 25.56 7.45
C ALA A 256 6.00 24.58 8.25
N TYR A 257 6.24 23.40 7.70
CA TYR A 257 7.27 22.49 8.19
C TYR A 257 8.65 22.87 7.69
N THR A 258 9.64 22.78 8.58
CA THR A 258 11.05 22.61 8.18
C THR A 258 11.27 21.13 7.87
N LEU A 259 11.78 20.84 6.68
CA LEU A 259 12.01 19.45 6.25
C LEU A 259 13.39 18.96 6.62
N PRO A 260 13.55 17.67 6.94
CA PRO A 260 12.51 16.66 7.02
C PRO A 260 11.61 16.84 8.25
N ILE A 261 10.37 16.37 8.16
CA ILE A 261 9.45 16.29 9.30
C ILE A 261 9.98 15.23 10.27
N THR A 262 10.08 15.55 11.56
CA THR A 262 10.53 14.65 12.63
C THR A 262 9.42 14.44 13.65
N ALA A 263 9.62 13.52 14.60
CA ALA A 263 8.64 13.31 15.66
C ALA A 263 8.45 14.56 16.54
N SER A 264 9.46 15.41 16.69
CA SER A 264 9.38 16.64 17.47
C SER A 264 8.67 17.79 16.76
N THR A 265 8.58 17.73 15.40
CA THR A 265 7.99 18.82 14.58
C THR A 265 6.64 18.43 13.97
N ALA A 266 6.31 17.14 13.91
CA ALA A 266 5.10 16.63 13.30
C ALA A 266 3.84 17.07 14.06
N GLU A 267 2.81 17.49 13.33
CA GLU A 267 1.48 17.75 13.89
C GLU A 267 0.83 16.45 14.33
N VAL A 268 0.34 16.43 15.57
CA VAL A 268 -0.47 15.35 16.10
C VAL A 268 -1.94 15.62 15.79
N ALA A 269 -2.51 14.89 14.85
CA ALA A 269 -3.94 14.92 14.56
C ALA A 269 -4.74 14.27 15.71
N TRP A 270 -4.24 13.16 16.24
CA TRP A 270 -4.87 12.49 17.38
C TRP A 270 -3.84 11.75 18.24
N ARG A 271 -3.92 11.94 19.56
CA ARG A 271 -3.07 11.23 20.53
C ARG A 271 -3.56 9.83 20.77
N VAL A 272 -2.69 8.85 20.56
CA VAL A 272 -2.92 7.43 20.89
C VAL A 272 -1.68 6.90 21.61
N PRO A 273 -1.77 6.43 22.85
CA PRO A 273 -0.61 5.91 23.56
C PRO A 273 -0.10 4.59 22.95
N GLN A 274 1.16 4.27 23.20
CA GLN A 274 1.70 2.95 22.90
C GLN A 274 0.92 1.86 23.67
N GLY A 275 0.91 0.61 23.16
CA GLY A 275 0.16 -0.49 23.74
C GLY A 275 -1.35 -0.46 23.51
N SER A 276 -1.85 0.48 22.70
CA SER A 276 -3.27 0.61 22.35
C SER A 276 -3.69 -0.23 21.13
N GLU A 277 -2.86 -1.13 20.63
CA GLU A 277 -3.14 -1.93 19.43
C GLU A 277 -3.47 -1.05 18.20
N LEU A 278 -2.89 0.16 18.15
CA LEU A 278 -3.02 1.05 17.00
C LEU A 278 -2.43 0.38 15.76
N ILE A 279 -3.24 0.29 14.70
CA ILE A 279 -2.81 -0.30 13.44
C ILE A 279 -1.80 0.62 12.72
N ASN A 280 -0.94 0.04 11.89
CA ASN A 280 0.08 0.76 11.13
C ASN A 280 -0.52 1.71 10.09
N GLN A 281 -0.94 1.09 8.97
CA GLN A 281 -1.51 1.78 7.82
C GLN A 281 -2.96 1.37 7.68
N THR A 282 -3.80 2.35 7.37
CA THR A 282 -5.21 2.14 7.10
C THR A 282 -5.64 2.94 5.89
N SER A 283 -6.57 3.86 6.06
CA SER A 283 -7.10 4.65 4.97
C SER A 283 -7.16 6.12 5.33
N MET A 284 -6.90 6.94 4.33
CA MET A 284 -7.09 8.38 4.40
C MET A 284 -7.80 8.85 3.15
N THR A 285 -8.68 9.80 3.29
CA THR A 285 -9.32 10.51 2.19
C THR A 285 -9.55 11.98 2.58
N VAL A 286 -10.08 12.75 1.65
CA VAL A 286 -10.51 14.12 1.87
C VAL A 286 -11.95 14.31 1.39
N ASP A 287 -12.69 15.15 2.06
CA ASP A 287 -14.03 15.53 1.59
C ASP A 287 -13.96 16.55 0.44
N ARG A 288 -15.13 16.93 -0.07
CA ARG A 288 -15.22 17.93 -1.17
C ARG A 288 -14.68 19.31 -0.81
N ALA A 289 -14.57 19.65 0.46
CA ALA A 289 -13.98 20.88 0.95
C ALA A 289 -12.46 20.79 1.17
N GLY A 290 -11.85 19.62 0.92
CA GLY A 290 -10.44 19.35 1.15
C GLY A 290 -10.11 19.05 2.62
N ARG A 291 -11.09 18.64 3.44
CA ARG A 291 -10.86 18.32 4.84
C ARG A 291 -10.49 16.86 5.00
N PRO A 292 -9.35 16.56 5.66
CA PRO A 292 -8.87 15.18 5.79
C PRO A 292 -9.71 14.35 6.75
N MET A 293 -9.85 13.07 6.41
CA MET A 293 -10.55 12.03 7.16
C MET A 293 -9.69 10.78 7.18
N ILE A 294 -9.33 10.29 8.38
CA ILE A 294 -8.43 9.16 8.60
C ILE A 294 -9.23 8.08 9.32
N ALA A 295 -9.47 6.95 8.65
CA ALA A 295 -10.08 5.78 9.27
C ALA A 295 -8.97 4.87 9.80
N THR A 296 -9.08 4.47 11.05
CA THR A 296 -8.10 3.61 11.74
C THR A 296 -8.77 2.82 12.85
N TYR A 297 -8.01 2.10 13.66
CA TYR A 297 -8.51 1.50 14.89
C TYR A 297 -7.44 1.48 15.98
N TRP A 298 -7.89 1.56 17.22
CA TRP A 298 -7.10 1.31 18.44
C TRP A 298 -8.01 0.89 19.57
N ARG A 299 -7.41 0.39 20.65
CA ARG A 299 -8.08 -0.01 21.89
C ARG A 299 -7.86 1.07 22.96
N ASP A 300 -8.96 1.63 23.48
CA ASP A 300 -8.90 2.50 24.65
C ASP A 300 -8.53 1.68 25.92
N ALA A 301 -8.03 2.35 26.95
CA ALA A 301 -7.52 1.67 28.14
C ALA A 301 -8.59 0.87 28.91
N ASP A 302 -9.85 1.28 28.79
CA ASP A 302 -11.04 0.67 29.41
C ASP A 302 -11.81 -0.28 28.47
N ALA A 303 -11.35 -0.46 27.22
CA ALA A 303 -11.99 -1.32 26.23
C ALA A 303 -11.34 -2.71 26.18
N GLU A 304 -12.14 -3.76 25.94
CA GLU A 304 -11.66 -5.14 25.78
C GLU A 304 -11.06 -5.39 24.39
N VAL A 305 -11.55 -4.69 23.36
CA VAL A 305 -11.16 -4.89 21.96
C VAL A 305 -10.92 -3.55 21.24
N PRO A 306 -10.07 -3.53 20.21
CA PRO A 306 -9.90 -2.34 19.37
C PRO A 306 -11.20 -1.90 18.71
N GLN A 307 -11.41 -0.59 18.61
CA GLN A 307 -12.58 0.02 18.01
C GLN A 307 -12.19 0.75 16.73
N LEU A 308 -13.01 0.63 15.68
CA LEU A 308 -12.90 1.45 14.49
C LEU A 308 -13.13 2.91 14.84
N ARG A 309 -12.26 3.78 14.34
CA ARG A 309 -12.25 5.22 14.62
C ARG A 309 -12.16 6.02 13.33
N LEU A 310 -12.73 7.21 13.37
CA LEU A 310 -12.58 8.22 12.35
C LEU A 310 -11.98 9.47 12.99
N VAL A 311 -10.75 9.81 12.60
CA VAL A 311 -10.09 11.08 12.96
C VAL A 311 -10.25 12.01 11.77
N TRP A 312 -10.88 13.16 11.97
CA TRP A 312 -11.20 14.06 10.87
C TRP A 312 -11.07 15.54 11.27
N HIS A 313 -10.75 16.39 10.31
CA HIS A 313 -10.62 17.82 10.54
C HIS A 313 -11.91 18.54 10.15
N ASP A 314 -12.54 19.28 11.10
CA ASP A 314 -13.84 19.94 10.86
C ASP A 314 -13.74 21.29 10.14
N GLY A 315 -12.52 21.71 9.80
CA GLY A 315 -12.17 23.03 9.24
C GLY A 315 -11.51 23.94 10.26
N THR A 316 -11.59 23.61 11.56
CA THR A 316 -10.99 24.39 12.66
C THR A 316 -10.09 23.53 13.55
N ARG A 317 -10.44 22.27 13.77
CA ARG A 317 -9.70 21.35 14.63
C ARG A 317 -9.94 19.88 14.26
N TRP A 318 -9.08 19.03 14.76
CA TRP A 318 -9.24 17.57 14.70
C TRP A 318 -10.34 17.09 15.65
N ARG A 319 -11.08 16.08 15.23
CA ARG A 319 -12.19 15.45 15.93
C ARG A 319 -12.02 13.95 15.97
#